data_4a8e6b3e98d467bcf1bb9963fccf1d05
#
_entry.id   4a8e6b3e98d467bcf1bb9963fccf1d05
#
_cell.length_a   1.000
_cell.length_b   1.000
_cell.length_c   1.000
_cell.angle_alpha   90.00
_cell.angle_beta   90.00
_cell.angle_gamma   90.00
#
_symmetry.space_group_name_H-M   'P 1'
#
loop_
_entity.id
_entity.type
_entity.pdbx_description
1 polymer ?
#
loop_
_entity_poly.entity_id
_entity_poly.type
_entity_poly.pdbx_seq_one_letter_code
_entity_poly.pdbx_strand_id
1 'polypeptide(L)' 'MSNNSVTEKPDDRDVFQALADPTRRAILTLLRQGSQPVNGIASDFPISRPAISRHLRILREADLVTEIKVGRNRLYELNA' A
#
# COMPACT_ATOMS: atom_id res chain seq x y z
N MET A 1 -10.21 -20.85 -19.07
CA MET A 1 -10.03 -20.39 -18.70
C MET A 1 -9.78 -19.72 -18.07
N SER A 2 -9.85 -19.70 -17.78
CA SER A 2 -9.73 -19.05 -17.23
C SER A 2 -9.49 -18.55 -16.58
N ASN A 3 -9.43 -18.41 -16.20
CA ASN A 3 -9.34 -17.87 -15.52
C ASN A 3 -9.03 -17.18 -15.01
N ASN A 4 -8.77 -16.84 -14.97
CA ASN A 4 -8.45 -16.24 -14.54
C ASN A 4 -8.45 -15.26 -14.09
N SER A 5 -8.41 -14.77 -14.66
CA SER A 5 -9.01 -13.67 -14.31
C SER A 5 -9.35 -13.62 -12.98
N VAL A 6 -9.74 -14.43 -12.71
CA VAL A 6 -10.11 -14.51 -11.54
C VAL A 6 -9.24 -14.20 -10.55
N THR A 7 -8.13 -13.95 -10.82
CA THR A 7 -7.24 -13.68 -9.89
C THR A 7 -7.24 -12.36 -9.44
N GLU A 8 -8.30 -11.75 -9.20
CA GLU A 8 -8.30 -10.48 -8.65
C GLU A 8 -7.93 -10.46 -7.23
N LYS A 9 -7.97 -11.55 -6.54
CA LYS A 9 -7.52 -11.61 -5.17
C LYS A 9 -6.05 -11.94 -5.12
N PRO A 10 -5.26 -11.21 -4.35
CA PRO A 10 -3.87 -11.57 -4.16
C PRO A 10 -3.79 -12.91 -3.43
N ASP A 11 -2.77 -13.68 -3.71
CA ASP A 11 -2.59 -14.94 -3.00
C ASP A 11 -1.71 -14.69 -1.78
N ASP A 12 -1.49 -15.73 -0.98
CA ASP A 12 -0.74 -15.60 0.26
C ASP A 12 0.69 -15.18 0.01
N ARG A 13 1.28 -15.54 -1.13
CA ARG A 13 2.64 -15.13 -1.43
C ARG A 13 2.76 -13.63 -1.60
N ASP A 14 1.74 -12.99 -2.21
CA ASP A 14 1.76 -11.55 -2.38
C ASP A 14 1.70 -10.86 -1.03
N VAL A 15 0.90 -11.37 -0.10
CA VAL A 15 0.81 -10.81 1.23
C VAL A 15 2.13 -11.00 1.98
N PHE A 16 2.70 -12.19 1.96
CA PHE A 16 3.96 -12.43 2.63
C PHE A 16 5.07 -11.57 2.06
N GLN A 17 5.13 -11.44 0.74
CA GLN A 17 6.14 -10.62 0.11
C GLN A 17 5.98 -9.15 0.51
N ALA A 18 4.75 -8.65 0.54
CA ALA A 18 4.50 -7.28 0.93
C ALA A 18 4.92 -7.03 2.37
N LEU A 19 4.71 -8.01 3.26
CA LEU A 19 5.05 -7.88 4.66
C LEU A 19 6.50 -8.20 4.98
N ALA A 20 7.27 -8.68 4.00
CA ALA A 20 8.67 -9.04 4.24
C ALA A 20 9.58 -7.82 4.34
N ASP A 21 9.15 -6.69 3.82
CA ASP A 21 9.97 -5.47 3.82
C ASP A 21 9.66 -4.62 5.06
N PRO A 22 10.70 -4.23 5.83
CA PRO A 22 10.46 -3.44 7.05
C PRO A 22 9.84 -2.07 6.78
N THR A 23 10.16 -1.43 5.65
CA THR A 23 9.55 -0.15 5.33
C THR A 23 8.07 -0.31 5.07
N ARG A 24 7.67 -1.36 4.37
CA ARG A 24 6.25 -1.58 4.12
C ARG A 24 5.49 -1.89 5.40
N ARG A 25 6.10 -2.63 6.33
CA ARG A 25 5.46 -2.84 7.64
C ARG A 25 5.31 -1.54 8.41
N ALA A 26 6.31 -0.66 8.33
CA ALA A 26 6.24 0.63 9.01
C ALA A 26 5.18 1.53 8.39
N ILE A 27 4.98 1.46 7.08
CA ILE A 27 3.91 2.20 6.42
C ILE A 27 2.54 1.72 6.93
N LEU A 28 2.37 0.41 7.04
CA LEU A 28 1.11 -0.13 7.56
C LEU A 28 0.86 0.34 8.99
N THR A 29 1.91 0.38 9.80
CA THR A 29 1.78 0.86 11.17
C THR A 29 1.36 2.33 11.20
N LEU A 30 1.94 3.15 10.33
CA LEU A 30 1.57 4.54 10.24
C LEU A 30 0.09 4.70 9.85
N LEU A 31 -0.37 3.90 8.90
CA LEU A 31 -1.74 4.00 8.42
C LEU A 31 -2.77 3.50 9.42
N ARG A 32 -2.34 2.83 10.48
CA ARG A 32 -3.25 2.48 11.56
C ARG A 32 -3.80 3.72 12.27
N GLN A 33 -3.12 4.84 12.14
CA GLN A 33 -3.56 6.09 12.76
C GLN A 33 -4.58 6.83 11.89
N GLY A 34 -4.81 6.38 10.68
CA GLY A 34 -5.75 6.99 9.78
C GLY A 34 -5.18 7.13 8.39
N SER A 35 -6.01 7.51 7.44
CA SER A 35 -5.56 7.66 6.05
C SER A 35 -4.57 8.80 5.92
N GLN A 36 -3.66 8.67 4.96
CA GLN A 36 -2.58 9.64 4.75
C GLN A 36 -2.37 9.87 3.27
N PRO A 37 -2.07 11.12 2.86
CA PRO A 37 -1.64 11.35 1.48
C PRO A 37 -0.21 10.85 1.29
N VAL A 38 0.18 10.61 0.04
CA VAL A 38 1.51 10.09 -0.23
C VAL A 38 2.61 11.00 0.32
N ASN A 39 2.43 12.31 0.25
CA ASN A 39 3.42 13.23 0.80
C ASN A 39 3.52 13.12 2.32
N GLY A 40 2.40 12.90 2.99
CA GLY A 40 2.40 12.69 4.43
C GLY A 40 3.14 11.41 4.82
N ILE A 41 2.95 10.35 4.03
CA ILE A 41 3.66 9.11 4.28
C ILE A 41 5.16 9.32 4.02
N ALA A 42 5.50 9.96 2.89
CA ALA A 42 6.88 10.14 2.50
C ALA A 42 7.67 10.96 3.51
N SER A 43 7.01 11.91 4.17
CA SER A 43 7.71 12.76 5.12
C SER A 43 8.15 12.00 6.37
N ASP A 44 7.59 10.83 6.63
CA ASP A 44 7.93 10.05 7.80
C ASP A 44 9.06 9.04 7.57
N PHE A 45 9.57 8.95 6.36
CA PHE A 45 10.59 7.96 6.04
C PHE A 45 11.78 8.61 5.33
N PRO A 46 13.00 8.16 5.62
CA PRO A 46 14.20 8.72 5.00
C PRO A 46 14.50 8.09 3.64
N ILE A 47 13.49 7.97 2.80
CA ILE A 47 13.63 7.44 1.46
C ILE A 47 12.86 8.34 0.51
N SER A 48 13.13 8.20 -0.77
CA SER A 48 12.55 9.09 -1.77
C SER A 48 11.06 8.84 -1.95
N ARG A 49 10.36 9.86 -2.43
CA ARG A 49 8.94 9.74 -2.71
C ARG A 49 8.64 8.65 -3.75
N PRO A 50 9.44 8.52 -4.84
CA PRO A 50 9.20 7.40 -5.76
C PRO A 50 9.33 6.03 -5.09
N ALA A 51 10.25 5.90 -4.11
CA ALA A 51 10.38 4.64 -3.38
C ALA A 51 9.13 4.38 -2.53
N ILE A 52 8.61 5.42 -1.89
CA ILE A 52 7.37 5.29 -1.11
C ILE A 52 6.22 4.89 -2.03
N SER A 53 6.10 5.53 -3.20
CA SER A 53 5.04 5.19 -4.14
C SER A 53 5.12 3.75 -4.58
N ARG A 54 6.33 3.24 -4.77
CA ARG A 54 6.54 1.85 -5.15
C ARG A 54 6.09 0.90 -4.03
N HIS A 55 6.44 1.23 -2.79
CA HIS A 55 6.01 0.42 -1.64
C HIS A 55 4.49 0.43 -1.51
N LEU A 56 3.85 1.57 -1.71
CA LEU A 56 2.40 1.68 -1.63
C LEU A 56 1.74 0.88 -2.74
N ARG A 57 2.33 0.84 -3.93
CA ARG A 57 1.80 0.04 -5.01
C ARG A 57 1.84 -1.45 -4.66
N ILE A 58 2.93 -1.93 -4.08
CA ILE A 58 3.06 -3.32 -3.68
C ILE A 58 2.02 -3.65 -2.60
N LEU A 59 1.85 -2.77 -1.63
CA LEU A 59 0.85 -2.96 -0.58
C LEU A 59 -0.57 -2.97 -1.16
N ARG A 60 -0.83 -2.11 -2.14
CA ARG A 60 -2.14 -2.06 -2.77
C ARG A 60 -2.41 -3.33 -3.58
N GLU A 61 -1.41 -3.82 -4.31
CA GLU A 61 -1.54 -5.04 -5.08
C GLU A 61 -1.74 -6.27 -4.19
N ALA A 62 -1.25 -6.21 -2.96
CA ALA A 62 -1.48 -7.27 -1.98
C ALA A 62 -2.79 -7.08 -1.21
N ASP A 63 -3.55 -6.05 -1.59
CA ASP A 63 -4.85 -5.76 -0.98
C ASP A 63 -4.77 -5.40 0.50
N LEU A 64 -3.63 -4.85 0.92
CA LEU A 64 -3.42 -4.43 2.30
C LEU A 64 -3.75 -2.96 2.52
N VAL A 65 -3.71 -2.16 1.47
CA VAL A 65 -4.10 -0.75 1.52
C VAL A 65 -5.00 -0.43 0.35
N THR A 66 -5.80 0.61 0.51
CA THR A 66 -6.69 1.12 -0.52
C THR A 66 -6.31 2.56 -0.81
N GLU A 67 -6.33 2.91 -2.08
CA GLU A 67 -6.11 4.29 -2.51
C GLU A 67 -7.46 4.95 -2.72
N ILE A 68 -7.63 6.13 -2.12
CA ILE A 68 -8.87 6.87 -2.21
C ILE A 68 -8.57 8.23 -2.81
N LYS A 69 -9.34 8.61 -3.83
CA LYS A 69 -9.20 9.93 -4.43
C LYS A 69 -10.15 10.89 -3.75
N VAL A 70 -9.62 12.01 -3.27
CA VAL A 70 -10.43 13.05 -2.65
C VAL A 70 -10.02 14.36 -3.33
N GLY A 71 -10.82 14.81 -4.27
CA GLY A 71 -10.46 15.98 -5.08
C GLY A 71 -9.21 15.70 -5.89
N ARG A 72 -8.17 16.50 -5.69
CA ARG A 72 -6.89 16.31 -6.36
C ARG A 72 -5.93 15.45 -5.54
N ASN A 73 -6.34 15.04 -4.35
CA ASN A 73 -5.46 14.30 -3.46
C ASN A 73 -5.73 12.83 -3.56
N ARG A 74 -4.69 12.05 -3.30
CA ARG A 74 -4.82 10.60 -3.16
C ARG A 74 -4.43 10.25 -1.75
N LEU A 75 -5.34 9.60 -1.06
CA LEU A 75 -5.10 9.14 0.30
C LEU A 75 -4.96 7.63 0.30
N TYR A 76 -4.17 7.13 1.22
CA TYR A 76 -3.98 5.69 1.40
C TYR A 76 -4.47 5.32 2.79
N GLU A 77 -5.18 4.23 2.88
CA GLU A 77 -5.66 3.74 4.17
C GLU A 77 -5.58 2.23 4.22
N LEU A 78 -5.59 1.69 5.43
CA LEU A 78 -5.58 0.25 5.59
C LEU A 78 -6.88 -0.32 5.06
N ASN A 79 -6.75 -1.46 4.39
CA ASN A 79 -7.91 -2.18 3.93
C ASN A 79 -8.41 -3.04 5.09
N ALA A 80 -9.63 -2.82 5.44
CA ALA A 80 -10.18 -3.51 6.63
C ALA A 80 -10.60 -4.93 6.33
#